data_571c4f998733efcb6095406958748dd3
#
_entry.id   571c4f998733efcb6095406958748dd3
#
_cell.length_a   1.000
_cell.length_b   1.000
_cell.length_c   1.000
_cell.angle_alpha   90.00
_cell.angle_beta   90.00
_cell.angle_gamma   90.00
#
_symmetry.space_group_name_H-M   'P 1'
#
loop_
_entity.id
_entity.type
_entity.pdbx_description
1 polymer ?
#
loop_
_entity_poly.entity_id
_entity_poly.type
_entity_poly.pdbx_seq_one_letter_code
_entity_poly.pdbx_strand_id
1 'polypeptide(L)' 'MKFKFTIEGLDCPNCAAKLAGMMEKLDGVDSAKINFLSEKLTVESSLPENELLSVLRKTAKSFEPDVTIK' A
#
# COMPACT_ATOMS: atom_id res chain seq x y z
N MET A 1 -11.85 -6.31 6.30
CA MET A 1 -10.89 -6.41 7.40
C MET A 1 -9.79 -5.37 7.23
N LYS A 2 -9.28 -4.87 8.33
CA LYS A 2 -8.27 -3.80 8.31
C LYS A 2 -6.90 -4.37 8.60
N PHE A 3 -5.95 -4.06 7.73
CA PHE A 3 -4.57 -4.53 7.84
C PHE A 3 -3.63 -3.33 7.94
N LYS A 4 -2.58 -3.49 8.69
CA LYS A 4 -1.54 -2.47 8.84
C LYS A 4 -0.21 -3.05 8.45
N PHE A 5 0.50 -2.34 7.60
CA PHE A 5 1.82 -2.72 7.13
C PHE A 5 2.77 -1.55 7.29
N THR A 6 4.07 -1.83 7.22
CA THR A 6 5.08 -0.78 7.16
C THR A 6 5.52 -0.64 5.72
N ILE A 7 5.52 0.59 5.21
CA ILE A 7 5.95 0.89 3.85
C ILE A 7 7.19 1.78 3.91
N GLU A 8 8.24 1.36 3.23
CA GLU A 8 9.53 2.06 3.23
C GLU A 8 9.93 2.43 1.80
N GLY A 9 10.74 3.46 1.67
CA GLY A 9 11.25 3.88 0.38
C GLY A 9 10.47 5.00 -0.27
N LEU A 10 9.44 5.52 0.39
CA LEU A 10 8.70 6.67 -0.10
C LEU A 10 9.32 7.94 0.47
N ASP A 11 9.78 8.82 -0.41
CA ASP A 11 10.41 10.08 -0.02
C ASP A 11 9.53 11.30 -0.22
N CYS A 12 8.33 11.10 -0.73
CA CYS A 12 7.49 12.21 -1.18
C CYS A 12 6.03 11.97 -0.78
N PRO A 13 5.39 12.95 -0.13
CA PRO A 13 3.97 12.81 0.23
C PRO A 13 3.05 12.66 -0.98
N ASN A 14 3.38 13.30 -2.10
CA ASN A 14 2.60 13.13 -3.33
C ASN A 14 2.68 11.70 -3.86
N CYS A 15 3.85 11.09 -3.75
CA CYS A 15 4.04 9.70 -4.16
C CYS A 15 3.20 8.77 -3.29
N ALA A 16 3.18 9.02 -1.98
CA ALA A 16 2.36 8.23 -1.05
C ALA A 16 0.89 8.32 -1.41
N ALA A 17 0.40 9.53 -1.70
CA ALA A 17 -1.00 9.73 -2.08
C ALA A 17 -1.34 9.01 -3.38
N LYS A 18 -0.46 9.09 -4.38
CA LYS A 18 -0.68 8.41 -5.65
C LYS A 18 -0.71 6.90 -5.49
N LEU A 19 0.23 6.38 -4.73
CA LEU A 19 0.30 4.93 -4.51
C LEU A 19 -0.92 4.43 -3.74
N ALA A 20 -1.36 5.16 -2.73
CA ALA A 20 -2.58 4.82 -2.00
C ALA A 20 -3.79 4.80 -2.94
N GLY A 21 -3.89 5.79 -3.83
CA GLY A 21 -4.95 5.81 -4.83
C GLY A 21 -4.92 4.62 -5.78
N MET A 22 -3.72 4.20 -6.18
CA MET A 22 -3.57 3.01 -7.01
C MET A 22 -4.01 1.75 -6.27
N MET A 23 -3.65 1.65 -4.99
CA MET A 23 -4.04 0.51 -4.17
C MET A 23 -5.55 0.44 -3.96
N GLU A 24 -6.21 1.57 -3.79
CA GLU A 24 -7.67 1.61 -3.63
C GLU A 24 -8.42 1.11 -4.87
N LYS A 25 -7.79 1.18 -6.02
CA LYS A 25 -8.39 0.72 -7.28
C LYS A 25 -8.25 -0.78 -7.50
N LEU A 26 -7.50 -1.46 -6.65
CA LEU A 26 -7.30 -2.90 -6.80
C LEU A 26 -8.57 -3.66 -6.43
N ASP A 27 -8.82 -4.75 -7.16
CA ASP A 27 -9.96 -5.61 -6.86
C ASP A 27 -9.80 -6.23 -5.47
N GLY A 28 -10.84 -6.16 -4.68
CA GLY A 28 -10.83 -6.71 -3.33
C GLY A 28 -10.31 -5.75 -2.27
N VAL A 29 -9.85 -4.58 -2.66
CA VAL A 29 -9.40 -3.54 -1.71
C VAL A 29 -10.51 -2.51 -1.55
N ASP A 30 -10.97 -2.32 -0.32
CA ASP A 30 -12.01 -1.35 0.00
C ASP A 30 -11.43 0.05 0.18
N SER A 31 -10.31 0.15 0.87
CA SER A 31 -9.63 1.43 1.04
C SER A 31 -8.15 1.21 1.33
N ALA A 32 -7.34 2.23 1.07
CA ALA A 32 -5.93 2.20 1.37
C ALA A 32 -5.47 3.59 1.74
N LYS A 33 -4.67 3.68 2.79
CA LYS A 33 -4.09 4.93 3.24
C LYS A 33 -2.62 4.72 3.57
N ILE A 34 -1.80 5.67 3.19
CA ILE A 34 -0.38 5.66 3.50
C ILE A 34 -0.06 6.90 4.32
N ASN A 35 0.53 6.68 5.49
CA ASN A 35 1.04 7.77 6.30
C ASN A 35 2.53 7.89 5.99
N PHE A 36 2.88 8.91 5.24
CA PHE A 36 4.24 9.18 4.82
C PHE A 36 5.19 9.41 6.01
N LEU A 37 4.73 10.13 7.00
CA LEU A 37 5.58 10.49 8.14
C LEU A 37 5.92 9.30 9.02
N SER A 38 4.98 8.41 9.24
CA SER A 38 5.19 7.24 10.10
C SER A 38 5.53 5.98 9.30
N GLU A 39 5.56 6.08 7.98
CA GLU A 39 5.83 4.95 7.08
C GLU A 39 4.84 3.79 7.31
N LYS A 40 3.59 4.12 7.58
CA LYS A 40 2.55 3.14 7.83
C LYS A 40 1.57 3.07 6.67
N LEU A 41 1.23 1.84 6.31
CA LEU A 41 0.22 1.58 5.30
C LEU A 41 -0.96 0.89 5.98
N THR A 42 -2.15 1.49 5.85
CA THR A 42 -3.38 0.91 6.36
C THR A 42 -4.28 0.57 5.20
N VAL A 43 -4.71 -0.67 5.12
CA VAL A 43 -5.56 -1.15 4.03
C VAL A 43 -6.77 -1.87 4.59
N GLU A 44 -7.94 -1.58 4.05
CA GLU A 44 -9.15 -2.34 4.32
C GLU A 44 -9.46 -3.18 3.09
N SER A 45 -9.61 -4.48 3.30
CA SER A 45 -9.79 -5.41 2.21
C SER A 45 -10.48 -6.68 2.69
N SER A 46 -11.16 -7.36 1.78
CA SER A 46 -11.74 -8.68 2.06
C SER A 46 -10.79 -9.81 1.69
N LEU A 47 -9.64 -9.49 1.13
CA LEU A 47 -8.65 -10.50 0.76
C LEU A 47 -7.88 -11.02 1.96
N PRO A 48 -7.40 -12.28 1.92
CA PRO A 48 -6.49 -12.77 2.94
C PRO A 48 -5.20 -11.93 2.98
N GLU A 49 -4.57 -11.87 4.14
CA GLU A 49 -3.37 -11.05 4.33
C GLU A 49 -2.27 -11.40 3.33
N ASN A 50 -2.01 -12.68 3.11
CA ASN A 50 -0.94 -13.10 2.20
C ASN A 50 -1.22 -12.67 0.75
N GLU A 51 -2.45 -12.82 0.28
CA GLU A 51 -2.81 -12.36 -1.06
C GLU A 51 -2.75 -10.85 -1.15
N LEU A 52 -3.30 -10.17 -0.14
CA LEU A 52 -3.29 -8.71 -0.08
C LEU A 52 -1.86 -8.18 -0.12
N LEU A 53 -0.98 -8.73 0.69
CA LEU A 53 0.41 -8.30 0.74
C LEU A 53 1.11 -8.50 -0.60
N SER A 54 0.85 -9.62 -1.27
CA SER A 54 1.42 -9.91 -2.58
C SER A 54 0.99 -8.86 -3.61
N VAL A 55 -0.30 -8.55 -3.65
CA VAL A 55 -0.87 -7.56 -4.56
C VAL A 55 -0.32 -6.17 -4.26
N LEU A 56 -0.24 -5.81 -2.98
CA LEU A 56 0.28 -4.51 -2.57
C LEU A 56 1.75 -4.35 -2.95
N ARG A 57 2.55 -5.38 -2.72
CA ARG A 57 3.97 -5.35 -3.11
C ARG A 57 4.14 -5.19 -4.61
N LYS A 58 3.34 -5.92 -5.38
CA LYS A 58 3.39 -5.85 -6.83
C LYS A 58 3.02 -4.45 -7.32
N THR A 59 1.97 -3.87 -6.76
CA THR A 59 1.53 -2.52 -7.10
C THR A 59 2.59 -1.48 -6.73
N ALA A 60 3.17 -1.61 -5.55
CA ALA A 60 4.21 -0.70 -5.09
C ALA A 60 5.44 -0.75 -5.99
N LYS A 61 5.87 -1.96 -6.37
CA LYS A 61 7.03 -2.10 -7.26
C LYS A 61 6.77 -1.56 -8.65
N SER A 62 5.54 -1.66 -9.12
CA SER A 62 5.16 -1.11 -10.41
C SER A 62 5.23 0.42 -10.39
N PHE A 63 4.90 1.03 -9.26
CA PHE A 63 4.94 2.47 -9.09
C PHE A 63 6.38 2.97 -8.82
N GLU A 64 7.06 2.34 -7.87
CA GLU A 64 8.41 2.71 -7.48
C GLU A 64 9.16 1.45 -7.02
N PRO A 65 10.19 1.01 -7.77
CA PRO A 65 10.91 -0.22 -7.43
C PRO A 65 11.59 -0.23 -6.07
N ASP A 66 11.90 0.95 -5.54
CA ASP A 66 12.58 1.08 -4.25
C ASP A 66 11.65 0.94 -3.05
N VAL A 67 10.34 0.94 -3.28
CA VAL A 67 9.36 0.83 -2.20
C VAL A 67 9.29 -0.61 -1.71
N THR A 68 9.32 -0.76 -0.39
CA THR A 68 9.23 -2.07 0.26
C THR A 68 8.05 -2.06 1.24
N ILE A 69 7.28 -3.14 1.26
CA ILE A 69 6.16 -3.31 2.19
C ILE A 69 6.45 -4.51 3.07
N LYS A 70 6.30 -4.32 4.37
CA LYS A 70 6.56 -5.37 5.36
C LYS A 70 5.31 -5.70 6.16
#